data_22f4adf073cbc124eefbfd26e8d32129
#
_entry.id   22f4adf073cbc124eefbfd26e8d32129
#
_cell.length_a   1.000
_cell.length_b   1.000
_cell.length_c   1.000
_cell.angle_alpha   90.00
_cell.angle_beta   90.00
_cell.angle_gamma   90.00
#
_symmetry.space_group_name_H-M   'P 1'
#
loop_
_entity.id
_entity.type
_entity.pdbx_description
1 polymer ?
#
loop_
_entity_poly.entity_id
_entity_poly.type
_entity_poly.pdbx_seq_one_letter_code
_entity_poly.pdbx_strand_id
1 'polypeptide(L)'
;MKASEVMDSNPMTLKATDTIECAAKYIMEKRYRNVPVVDENFCYLGMFGVNCLLKQVIPKSVLMNHGLDNVSFIHESLNDLFQRFDEVKHQPISLCMNQELPPVAPDTPLTETLLQLYETRASIAVVEKNTCKLLGMISYWDVGKKILNAGEHPDA
;
A
#
# COMPACT_ATOMS: atom_id res chain seq x y z
N MET A 1 7.10 23.70 -2.47
CA MET A 1 5.99 22.90 -1.95
C MET A 1 6.54 21.59 -1.37
N LYS A 2 5.97 21.15 -0.29
CA LYS A 2 6.44 20.01 0.49
C LYS A 2 5.40 18.88 0.46
N ALA A 3 5.84 17.68 0.82
CA ALA A 3 4.96 16.50 0.90
C ALA A 3 3.72 16.74 1.78
N SER A 4 3.89 17.42 2.92
CA SER A 4 2.79 17.72 3.85
C SER A 4 1.68 18.58 3.24
N GLU A 5 1.97 19.32 2.17
CA GLU A 5 0.98 20.22 1.54
C GLU A 5 0.08 19.50 0.54
N VAL A 6 0.46 18.29 0.11
CA VAL A 6 -0.33 17.50 -0.83
C VAL A 6 -0.91 16.23 -0.22
N MET A 7 -0.46 15.84 0.96
CA MET A 7 -0.90 14.60 1.60
C MET A 7 -2.35 14.66 2.04
N ASP A 8 -3.00 13.50 2.06
CA ASP A 8 -4.21 13.28 2.84
C ASP A 8 -3.80 13.10 4.30
N SER A 9 -4.20 14.04 5.15
CA SER A 9 -3.81 14.04 6.57
C SER A 9 -4.68 13.14 7.44
N ASN A 10 -5.70 12.52 6.87
CA ASN A 10 -6.58 11.60 7.58
C ASN A 10 -6.77 10.30 6.81
N PRO A 11 -5.66 9.58 6.54
CA PRO A 11 -5.73 8.35 5.76
C PRO A 11 -6.39 7.23 6.56
N MET A 12 -7.00 6.31 5.85
CA MET A 12 -7.45 5.06 6.45
C MET A 12 -6.23 4.21 6.79
N THR A 13 -6.27 3.54 7.94
CA THR A 13 -5.17 2.72 8.43
C THR A 13 -5.63 1.33 8.80
N LEU A 14 -4.69 0.39 8.78
CA LEU A 14 -4.85 -0.95 9.31
C LEU A 14 -3.86 -1.17 10.45
N LYS A 15 -4.17 -2.09 11.35
CA LYS A 15 -3.26 -2.49 12.41
C LYS A 15 -2.52 -3.77 12.01
N ALA A 16 -1.27 -3.89 12.42
CA ALA A 16 -0.45 -5.07 12.12
C ALA A 16 -1.08 -6.38 12.61
N THR A 17 -1.93 -6.32 13.64
CA THR A 17 -2.65 -7.45 14.20
C THR A 17 -3.96 -7.78 13.48
N ASP A 18 -4.41 -6.95 12.56
CA ASP A 18 -5.60 -7.24 11.75
C ASP A 18 -5.36 -8.51 10.92
N THR A 19 -6.40 -9.31 10.73
CA THR A 19 -6.30 -10.53 9.93
C THR A 19 -6.25 -10.20 8.44
N ILE A 20 -5.62 -11.07 7.68
CA ILE A 20 -5.57 -10.95 6.21
C ILE A 20 -6.98 -10.89 5.64
N GLU A 21 -7.92 -11.69 6.17
CA GLU A 21 -9.31 -11.67 5.72
C GLU A 21 -9.98 -10.30 5.93
N CYS A 22 -9.86 -9.74 7.13
CA CYS A 22 -10.44 -8.43 7.45
C CYS A 22 -9.82 -7.32 6.59
N ALA A 23 -8.50 -7.33 6.45
CA ALA A 23 -7.78 -6.35 5.63
C ALA A 23 -8.15 -6.48 4.15
N ALA A 24 -8.23 -7.72 3.64
CA ALA A 24 -8.62 -7.98 2.25
C ALA A 24 -10.03 -7.47 1.95
N LYS A 25 -10.99 -7.77 2.81
CA LYS A 25 -12.37 -7.26 2.67
C LYS A 25 -12.41 -5.75 2.67
N TYR A 26 -11.65 -5.14 3.56
CA TYR A 26 -11.58 -3.69 3.69
C TYR A 26 -11.04 -3.02 2.41
N ILE A 27 -9.91 -3.48 1.90
CA ILE A 27 -9.32 -2.87 0.70
C ILE A 27 -10.16 -3.13 -0.55
N MET A 28 -10.82 -4.29 -0.66
CA MET A 28 -11.71 -4.60 -1.78
C MET A 28 -12.99 -3.76 -1.74
N GLU A 29 -13.60 -3.63 -0.58
CA GLU A 29 -14.81 -2.83 -0.41
C GLU A 29 -14.57 -1.35 -0.72
N LYS A 30 -13.46 -0.79 -0.23
CA LYS A 30 -13.09 0.62 -0.42
C LYS A 30 -12.34 0.88 -1.72
N ARG A 31 -11.94 -0.17 -2.45
CA ARG A 31 -11.14 -0.10 -3.68
C ARG A 31 -9.80 0.60 -3.51
N TYR A 32 -9.16 0.40 -2.37
CA TYR A 32 -7.82 0.90 -2.12
C TYR A 32 -6.77 -0.07 -2.68
N ARG A 33 -5.71 0.47 -3.29
CA ARG A 33 -4.58 -0.36 -3.74
C ARG A 33 -3.61 -0.65 -2.60
N ASN A 34 -3.38 0.33 -1.74
CA ASN A 34 -2.50 0.22 -0.58
C ASN A 34 -3.08 1.02 0.59
N VAL A 35 -2.93 0.49 1.79
CA VAL A 35 -3.34 1.14 3.03
C VAL A 35 -2.17 1.06 4.01
N PRO A 36 -1.82 2.15 4.70
CA PRO A 36 -0.74 2.12 5.67
C PRO A 36 -1.11 1.30 6.89
N VAL A 37 -0.13 0.55 7.36
CA VAL A 37 -0.24 -0.29 8.56
C VAL A 37 0.49 0.39 9.70
N VAL A 38 -0.18 0.53 10.83
CA VAL A 38 0.36 1.20 12.02
C VAL A 38 0.28 0.28 13.24
N ASP A 39 1.11 0.60 14.25
CA ASP A 39 1.02 -0.04 15.55
C ASP A 39 0.08 0.73 16.49
N GLU A 40 0.05 0.34 17.76
CA GLU A 40 -0.81 0.94 18.78
C GLU A 40 -0.48 2.42 19.05
N ASN A 41 0.75 2.83 18.78
CA ASN A 41 1.22 4.20 18.96
C ASN A 41 1.12 5.04 17.68
N PHE A 42 0.46 4.52 16.67
CA PHE A 42 0.31 5.13 15.33
C PHE A 42 1.66 5.26 14.60
N CYS A 43 2.61 4.40 14.94
CA CYS A 43 3.88 4.32 14.24
C CYS A 43 3.71 3.53 12.95
N TYR A 44 4.23 4.10 11.85
CA TYR A 44 4.15 3.45 10.53
C TYR A 44 5.02 2.19 10.50
N LEU A 45 4.44 1.08 10.07
CA LEU A 45 5.12 -0.21 9.99
C LEU A 45 5.34 -0.69 8.56
N GLY A 46 4.43 -0.36 7.65
CA GLY A 46 4.47 -0.81 6.27
C GLY A 46 3.14 -0.55 5.57
N MET A 47 2.99 -1.17 4.40
CA MET A 47 1.78 -1.08 3.58
C MET A 47 1.15 -2.45 3.39
N PHE A 48 -0.17 -2.51 3.44
CA PHE A 48 -0.93 -3.66 2.99
C PHE A 48 -1.73 -3.28 1.75
N GLY A 49 -1.62 -4.08 0.69
CA GLY A 49 -2.30 -3.79 -0.55
C GLY A 49 -2.64 -5.04 -1.35
N VAL A 50 -3.13 -4.80 -2.55
CA VAL A 50 -3.57 -5.86 -3.47
C VAL A 50 -2.44 -6.86 -3.75
N ASN A 51 -1.20 -6.38 -3.89
CA ASN A 51 -0.07 -7.27 -4.14
C ASN A 51 0.24 -8.20 -2.96
N CYS A 52 0.03 -7.73 -1.74
CA CYS A 52 0.18 -8.57 -0.55
C CYS A 52 -0.83 -9.73 -0.59
N LEU A 53 -2.06 -9.43 -0.98
CA LEU A 53 -3.12 -10.43 -1.13
C LEU A 53 -2.80 -11.42 -2.26
N LEU A 54 -2.38 -10.92 -3.42
CA LEU A 54 -2.03 -11.76 -4.57
C LEU A 54 -0.91 -12.75 -4.24
N LYS A 55 0.09 -12.33 -3.48
CA LYS A 55 1.17 -13.21 -3.02
C LYS A 55 0.67 -14.41 -2.21
N GLN A 56 -0.46 -14.26 -1.52
CA GLN A 56 -1.01 -15.35 -0.72
C GLN A 56 -1.74 -16.39 -1.56
N VAL A 57 -2.24 -16.02 -2.73
CA VAL A 57 -3.04 -16.92 -3.58
C VAL A 57 -2.25 -17.45 -4.79
N ILE A 58 -1.16 -16.82 -5.18
CA ILE A 58 -0.27 -17.33 -6.22
C ILE A 58 0.55 -18.50 -5.67
N PRO A 59 0.67 -19.63 -6.39
CA PRO A 59 1.50 -20.72 -5.92
C PRO A 59 2.95 -20.28 -5.66
N LYS A 60 3.52 -20.72 -4.55
CA LYS A 60 4.89 -20.37 -4.16
C LYS A 60 5.93 -20.76 -5.23
N SER A 61 5.71 -21.88 -5.90
CA SER A 61 6.58 -22.34 -6.99
C SER A 61 6.64 -21.33 -8.15
N VAL A 62 5.53 -20.67 -8.44
CA VAL A 62 5.46 -19.64 -9.49
C VAL A 62 6.21 -18.39 -9.06
N LEU A 63 6.03 -17.96 -7.81
CA LEU A 63 6.73 -16.79 -7.25
C LEU A 63 8.23 -17.00 -7.17
N MET A 64 8.68 -18.21 -6.79
CA MET A 64 10.10 -18.53 -6.65
C MET A 64 10.83 -18.61 -7.99
N ASN A 65 10.18 -19.05 -9.04
CA ASN A 65 10.80 -19.26 -10.34
C ASN A 65 10.77 -18.02 -11.25
N HIS A 66 10.21 -16.92 -10.80
CA HIS A 66 10.19 -15.61 -11.46
C HIS A 66 9.78 -15.63 -12.94
N GLY A 67 9.04 -16.66 -13.39
CA GLY A 67 8.83 -16.78 -14.81
C GLY A 67 7.50 -17.34 -15.24
N LEU A 68 7.04 -16.81 -16.37
CA LEU A 68 5.89 -17.33 -17.10
C LEU A 68 6.18 -18.70 -17.74
N ASP A 69 7.42 -19.10 -17.80
CA ASP A 69 7.87 -20.36 -18.44
C ASP A 69 7.29 -21.61 -17.75
N ASN A 70 7.00 -21.52 -16.45
CA ASN A 70 6.42 -22.62 -15.68
C ASN A 70 4.91 -22.49 -15.48
N VAL A 71 4.31 -21.36 -15.85
CA VAL A 71 2.87 -21.11 -15.64
C VAL A 71 2.01 -21.93 -16.61
N SER A 72 2.51 -22.25 -17.80
CA SER A 72 1.78 -23.00 -18.81
C SER A 72 1.40 -24.43 -18.37
N PHE A 73 2.10 -24.98 -17.39
CA PHE A 73 1.83 -26.31 -16.86
C PHE A 73 0.96 -26.31 -15.60
N ILE A 74 0.65 -25.13 -15.07
CA ILE A 74 -0.14 -24.98 -13.85
C ILE A 74 -1.57 -24.59 -14.23
N HIS A 75 -2.50 -25.52 -14.07
CA HIS A 75 -3.92 -25.31 -14.28
C HIS A 75 -4.59 -25.12 -12.94
N GLU A 76 -4.84 -23.86 -12.58
CA GLU A 76 -5.45 -23.49 -11.33
C GLU A 76 -6.95 -23.23 -11.52
N SER A 77 -7.75 -23.73 -10.61
CA SER A 77 -9.17 -23.37 -10.49
C SER A 77 -9.36 -22.27 -9.46
N LEU A 78 -10.50 -21.61 -9.49
CA LEU A 78 -10.86 -20.63 -8.45
C LEU A 78 -10.89 -21.28 -7.06
N ASN A 79 -11.28 -22.55 -7.00
CA ASN A 79 -11.28 -23.29 -5.74
C ASN A 79 -9.86 -23.47 -5.16
N ASP A 80 -8.85 -23.66 -6.01
CA ASP A 80 -7.46 -23.74 -5.55
C ASP A 80 -7.00 -22.43 -4.93
N LEU A 81 -7.41 -21.30 -5.50
CA LEU A 81 -7.13 -19.98 -4.94
C LEU A 81 -7.83 -19.82 -3.58
N PHE A 82 -9.07 -20.23 -3.46
CA PHE A 82 -9.82 -20.18 -2.21
C PHE A 82 -9.17 -21.02 -1.12
N GLN A 83 -8.69 -22.20 -1.46
CA GLN A 83 -8.02 -23.07 -0.49
C GLN A 83 -6.74 -22.43 0.06
N ARG A 84 -5.92 -21.84 -0.80
CA ARG A 84 -4.72 -21.13 -0.34
C ARG A 84 -5.04 -19.93 0.53
N PHE A 85 -6.07 -19.17 0.17
CA PHE A 85 -6.53 -18.05 0.98
C PHE A 85 -7.05 -18.53 2.33
N ASP A 86 -7.85 -19.61 2.37
CA ASP A 86 -8.38 -20.17 3.62
C ASP A 86 -7.29 -20.61 4.59
N GLU A 87 -6.14 -21.06 4.09
CA GLU A 87 -5.01 -21.46 4.93
C GLU A 87 -4.35 -20.27 5.64
N VAL A 88 -4.42 -19.06 5.09
CA VAL A 88 -3.72 -17.88 5.61
C VAL A 88 -4.64 -16.78 6.12
N LYS A 89 -5.92 -16.83 5.85
CA LYS A 89 -6.84 -15.70 6.09
C LYS A 89 -6.95 -15.24 7.55
N HIS A 90 -6.67 -16.12 8.50
CA HIS A 90 -6.69 -15.79 9.93
C HIS A 90 -5.35 -15.32 10.48
N GLN A 91 -4.31 -15.31 9.65
CA GLN A 91 -2.99 -14.80 10.01
C GLN A 91 -3.01 -13.26 10.06
N PRO A 92 -2.16 -12.65 10.90
CA PRO A 92 -2.05 -11.20 10.94
C PRO A 92 -1.36 -10.64 9.69
N ILE A 93 -1.75 -9.45 9.27
CA ILE A 93 -1.15 -8.81 8.07
C ILE A 93 0.32 -8.46 8.26
N SER A 94 0.82 -8.41 9.49
CA SER A 94 2.24 -8.22 9.77
C SER A 94 3.13 -9.25 9.06
N LEU A 95 2.60 -10.43 8.76
CA LEU A 95 3.34 -11.49 8.07
C LEU A 95 3.52 -11.25 6.58
N CYS A 96 2.67 -10.43 5.97
CA CYS A 96 2.66 -10.23 4.51
C CYS A 96 2.69 -8.77 4.06
N MET A 97 2.61 -7.81 4.98
CA MET A 97 2.67 -6.39 4.62
C MET A 97 4.01 -6.05 3.96
N ASN A 98 3.98 -5.06 3.06
CA ASN A 98 5.17 -4.59 2.38
C ASN A 98 5.90 -3.57 3.26
N GLN A 99 7.10 -3.90 3.69
CA GLN A 99 7.96 -3.05 4.51
C GLN A 99 9.06 -2.36 3.70
N GLU A 100 9.13 -2.62 2.40
CA GLU A 100 10.20 -2.10 1.53
C GLU A 100 9.90 -0.74 0.91
N LEU A 101 8.64 -0.29 0.95
CA LEU A 101 8.27 1.01 0.43
C LEU A 101 8.73 2.12 1.40
N PRO A 102 9.70 2.96 1.00
CA PRO A 102 10.21 3.98 1.90
C PRO A 102 9.18 5.09 2.12
N PRO A 103 8.98 5.54 3.35
CA PRO A 103 8.18 6.73 3.63
C PRO A 103 8.96 8.00 3.27
N VAL A 104 8.24 9.12 3.18
CA VAL A 104 8.86 10.45 3.07
C VAL A 104 8.58 11.24 4.35
N ALA A 105 9.41 12.25 4.60
CA ALA A 105 9.18 13.19 5.68
C ALA A 105 8.20 14.29 5.24
N PRO A 106 7.52 14.97 6.19
CA PRO A 106 6.57 16.02 5.83
C PRO A 106 7.22 17.20 5.10
N ASP A 107 8.50 17.46 5.33
CA ASP A 107 9.25 18.53 4.69
C ASP A 107 9.99 18.10 3.41
N THR A 108 9.82 16.86 2.97
CA THR A 108 10.41 16.38 1.72
C THR A 108 9.89 17.23 0.55
N PRO A 109 10.79 17.71 -0.35
CA PRO A 109 10.36 18.49 -1.50
C PRO A 109 9.37 17.72 -2.38
N LEU A 110 8.40 18.45 -2.94
CA LEU A 110 7.36 17.83 -3.75
C LEU A 110 7.94 17.08 -4.96
N THR A 111 8.94 17.65 -5.62
CA THR A 111 9.55 17.02 -6.80
C THR A 111 10.14 15.64 -6.45
N GLU A 112 10.82 15.55 -5.32
CA GLU A 112 11.39 14.30 -4.84
C GLU A 112 10.29 13.28 -4.51
N THR A 113 9.22 13.74 -3.87
CA THR A 113 8.04 12.92 -3.56
C THR A 113 7.38 12.40 -4.84
N LEU A 114 7.23 13.24 -5.86
CA LEU A 114 6.65 12.85 -7.14
C LEU A 114 7.52 11.81 -7.85
N LEU A 115 8.83 11.97 -7.81
CA LEU A 115 9.75 11.01 -8.40
C LEU A 115 9.60 9.64 -7.73
N GLN A 116 9.56 9.62 -6.40
CA GLN A 116 9.35 8.39 -5.65
C GLN A 116 8.01 7.72 -5.98
N LEU A 117 6.94 8.53 -6.07
CA LEU A 117 5.60 8.03 -6.46
C LEU A 117 5.63 7.38 -7.85
N TYR A 118 6.33 8.00 -8.79
CA TYR A 118 6.49 7.50 -10.15
C TYR A 118 7.29 6.19 -10.19
N GLU A 119 8.40 6.14 -9.46
CA GLU A 119 9.29 4.97 -9.46
C GLU A 119 8.70 3.76 -8.74
N THR A 120 8.09 3.98 -7.59
CA THR A 120 7.52 2.88 -6.78
C THR A 120 6.15 2.43 -7.26
N ARG A 121 5.45 3.27 -8.01
CA ARG A 121 4.07 3.01 -8.47
C ARG A 121 3.10 2.68 -7.33
N ALA A 122 3.37 3.23 -6.17
CA ALA A 122 2.57 2.97 -4.97
C ALA A 122 2.36 4.28 -4.21
N SER A 123 1.29 4.33 -3.44
CA SER A 123 1.07 5.44 -2.51
C SER A 123 2.21 5.52 -1.50
N ILE A 124 2.51 6.73 -1.05
CA ILE A 124 3.63 7.01 -0.17
C ILE A 124 3.12 7.44 1.20
N ALA A 125 3.66 6.85 2.27
CA ALA A 125 3.38 7.29 3.62
C ALA A 125 4.24 8.52 3.95
N VAL A 126 3.62 9.48 4.61
CA VAL A 126 4.32 10.64 5.18
C VAL A 126 4.48 10.40 6.67
N VAL A 127 5.73 10.32 7.13
CA VAL A 127 6.08 9.88 8.49
C VAL A 127 6.98 10.91 9.14
N GLU A 128 6.72 11.19 10.41
CA GLU A 128 7.55 12.09 11.20
C GLU A 128 8.91 11.44 11.50
N LYS A 129 10.00 12.15 11.24
CA LYS A 129 11.36 11.62 11.33
C LYS A 129 11.76 11.07 12.71
N ASN A 130 11.32 11.73 13.78
CA ASN A 130 11.79 11.43 15.13
C ASN A 130 10.88 10.50 15.91
N THR A 131 9.62 10.35 15.51
CA THR A 131 8.62 9.62 16.28
C THR A 131 8.03 8.43 15.54
N CYS A 132 8.42 8.21 14.29
CA CYS A 132 7.85 7.20 13.38
C CYS A 132 6.32 7.32 13.14
N LYS A 133 5.69 8.38 13.62
CA LYS A 133 4.24 8.55 13.49
C LYS A 133 3.82 8.82 12.07
N LEU A 134 2.77 8.14 11.65
CA LEU A 134 2.13 8.38 10.37
C LEU A 134 1.39 9.72 10.42
N LEU A 135 1.75 10.63 9.51
CA LEU A 135 1.12 11.95 9.41
C LEU A 135 0.09 12.00 8.27
N GLY A 136 0.30 11.22 7.23
CA GLY A 136 -0.59 11.22 6.09
C GLY A 136 -0.16 10.25 5.02
N MET A 137 -0.89 10.29 3.89
CA MET A 137 -0.63 9.49 2.70
C MET A 137 -0.67 10.36 1.46
N ILE A 138 0.15 10.03 0.47
CA ILE A 138 0.13 10.67 -0.83
C ILE A 138 -0.14 9.60 -1.89
N SER A 139 -1.23 9.77 -2.61
CA SER A 139 -1.61 8.91 -3.73
C SER A 139 -1.57 9.69 -5.04
N TYR A 140 -1.69 8.97 -6.15
CA TYR A 140 -1.84 9.61 -7.47
C TYR A 140 -3.05 10.55 -7.51
N TRP A 141 -4.12 10.20 -6.80
CA TRP A 141 -5.35 11.00 -6.75
C TRP A 141 -5.11 12.34 -6.04
N ASP A 142 -4.34 12.34 -4.96
CA ASP A 142 -4.01 13.57 -4.23
C ASP A 142 -3.24 14.54 -5.10
N VAL A 143 -2.22 14.03 -5.80
CA VAL A 143 -1.41 14.81 -6.73
C VAL A 143 -2.24 15.30 -7.92
N GLY A 144 -3.02 14.39 -8.51
CA GLY A 144 -3.87 14.72 -9.67
C GLY A 144 -4.87 15.83 -9.36
N LYS A 145 -5.52 15.77 -8.21
CA LYS A 145 -6.44 16.83 -7.77
C LYS A 145 -5.75 18.18 -7.63
N LYS A 146 -4.54 18.19 -7.07
CA LYS A 146 -3.77 19.43 -6.93
C LYS A 146 -3.38 20.05 -8.28
N ILE A 147 -2.97 19.20 -9.23
CA ILE A 147 -2.62 19.67 -10.58
C ILE A 147 -3.83 20.26 -11.28
N LEU A 148 -4.98 19.59 -11.22
CA LEU A 148 -6.21 20.07 -11.86
C LEU A 148 -6.71 21.37 -11.21
N ASN A 149 -6.73 21.42 -9.89
CA ASN A 149 -7.21 22.61 -9.17
C ASN A 149 -6.28 23.81 -9.35
N ALA A 150 -5.00 23.61 -9.50
CA ALA A 150 -4.05 24.69 -9.78
C ALA A 150 -4.29 25.34 -11.16
N GLY A 151 -4.84 24.56 -12.12
CA GLY A 151 -5.24 25.09 -13.42
C GLY A 151 -6.50 25.95 -13.35
N GLU A 152 -7.41 25.63 -12.42
CA GLU A 152 -8.65 26.40 -12.21
C GLU A 152 -8.45 27.62 -11.32
N HIS A 153 -7.50 27.58 -10.40
CA HIS A 153 -7.21 28.64 -9.42
C HIS A 153 -5.71 28.94 -9.38
N PRO A 154 -5.17 29.62 -10.40
CA PRO A 154 -3.73 29.85 -10.50
C PRO A 154 -3.13 30.67 -9.36
N ASP A 155 -3.96 31.38 -8.60
CA ASP A 155 -3.54 32.22 -7.47
C ASP A 155 -3.71 31.52 -6.10
N ALA A 156 -4.09 30.27 -6.09
CA ALA A 156 -4.31 29.50 -4.85
C ALA A 156 -3.07 28.68 -4.45
#